data_d5f2e88c45f4f85df598a7e974050e9c
#
_entry.id   d5f2e88c45f4f85df598a7e974050e9c
#
_cell.length_a   1.000
_cell.length_b   1.000
_cell.length_c   1.000
_cell.angle_alpha   90.00
_cell.angle_beta   90.00
_cell.angle_gamma   90.00
#
_symmetry.space_group_name_H-M   'P 1'
#
loop_
_entity.id
_entity.type
_entity.pdbx_description
1 polymer ?
#
loop_
_entity_poly.entity_id
_entity_poly.type
_entity_poly.pdbx_seq_one_letter_code
_entity_poly.pdbx_strand_id
1 'polypeptide(L)'
;MNKVLITKLIIVTFLLSTSAFAANNHASNEWQIDAYSSAAPSFIGDFATIIGGNGEVIRKGSNGWTCQAGNPRPFPKNGWKDVHEAMPACSDKEAVKWMMAYMAGKKPQLDNDGWMWMLHGDVGEDNLKAGVLNKKDSTPGQWIESGPHLMLMPKDPSSLDNMNADFSNGAPYVMFPKTIWAHVMIPVNGYYKYQKESEPIK
;
A
#
# COMPACT_ATOMS: atom_id res chain seq x y z
N MET A 1 51.39 -63.56 -26.08
CA MET A 1 49.95 -63.05 -26.10
C MET A 1 49.82 -62.01 -24.99
N ASN A 2 49.97 -60.75 -25.36
CA ASN A 2 49.84 -59.63 -24.41
C ASN A 2 48.35 -59.08 -24.42
N LYS A 3 47.68 -59.20 -23.29
CA LYS A 3 46.38 -58.61 -23.09
C LYS A 3 46.54 -57.16 -22.65
N VAL A 4 46.17 -56.21 -23.53
CA VAL A 4 46.09 -54.76 -23.18
C VAL A 4 44.78 -54.53 -22.44
N LEU A 5 44.87 -54.10 -21.18
CA LEU A 5 43.73 -53.73 -20.35
C LEU A 5 43.41 -52.24 -20.60
N ILE A 6 42.32 -51.98 -21.29
CA ILE A 6 41.84 -50.59 -21.53
C ILE A 6 40.97 -50.17 -20.35
N THR A 7 41.50 -49.32 -19.46
CA THR A 7 40.77 -48.72 -18.37
C THR A 7 39.95 -47.53 -18.91
N LYS A 8 38.62 -47.65 -18.95
CA LYS A 8 37.73 -46.55 -19.29
C LYS A 8 37.61 -45.57 -18.10
N LEU A 9 38.17 -44.39 -18.25
CA LEU A 9 38.02 -43.28 -17.31
C LEU A 9 36.62 -42.64 -17.53
N ILE A 10 35.72 -42.83 -16.58
CA ILE A 10 34.41 -42.16 -16.57
C ILE A 10 34.60 -40.81 -15.91
N ILE A 11 34.60 -39.74 -16.70
CA ILE A 11 34.55 -38.34 -16.19
C ILE A 11 33.11 -38.04 -15.86
N VAL A 12 32.79 -38.02 -14.55
CA VAL A 12 31.50 -37.52 -14.05
C VAL A 12 31.62 -36.01 -13.91
N THR A 13 31.07 -35.29 -14.90
CA THR A 13 30.92 -33.82 -14.83
C THR A 13 29.79 -33.49 -13.86
N PHE A 14 30.13 -33.04 -12.67
CA PHE A 14 29.19 -32.47 -11.71
C PHE A 14 28.78 -31.08 -12.23
N LEU A 15 27.57 -30.95 -12.82
CA LEU A 15 26.94 -29.67 -13.11
C LEU A 15 26.49 -29.08 -11.77
N LEU A 16 27.32 -28.19 -11.21
CA LEU A 16 26.90 -27.30 -10.13
C LEU A 16 25.87 -26.31 -10.70
N SER A 17 24.59 -26.63 -10.54
CA SER A 17 23.52 -25.68 -10.73
C SER A 17 23.60 -24.61 -9.63
N THR A 18 24.28 -23.50 -9.92
CA THR A 18 24.18 -22.29 -9.11
C THR A 18 22.76 -21.77 -9.25
N SER A 19 21.90 -22.08 -8.29
CA SER A 19 20.65 -21.35 -8.09
C SER A 19 21.04 -19.91 -7.74
N ALA A 20 21.09 -19.04 -8.73
CA ALA A 20 21.12 -17.61 -8.50
C ALA A 20 19.83 -17.31 -7.73
N PHE A 21 19.93 -16.99 -6.44
CA PHE A 21 18.85 -16.34 -5.73
C PHE A 21 18.60 -15.04 -6.50
N ALA A 22 17.52 -14.99 -7.27
CA ALA A 22 17.05 -13.76 -7.84
C ALA A 22 16.81 -12.82 -6.65
N ALA A 23 17.61 -11.77 -6.52
CA ALA A 23 17.33 -10.70 -5.58
C ALA A 23 15.89 -10.28 -5.84
N ASN A 24 15.04 -10.23 -4.80
CA ASN A 24 13.65 -9.86 -4.92
C ASN A 24 13.59 -8.48 -5.62
N ASN A 25 13.25 -8.48 -6.90
CA ASN A 25 13.17 -7.26 -7.69
C ASN A 25 11.80 -6.62 -7.45
N HIS A 26 11.68 -5.85 -6.38
CA HIS A 26 10.44 -5.15 -6.03
C HIS A 26 10.06 -4.03 -7.04
N ALA A 27 10.93 -3.76 -8.02
CA ALA A 27 10.59 -2.91 -9.15
C ALA A 27 9.94 -3.70 -10.31
N SER A 28 9.91 -5.04 -10.27
CA SER A 28 9.28 -5.84 -11.33
C SER A 28 7.77 -5.68 -11.36
N ASN A 29 7.17 -5.84 -12.54
CA ASN A 29 5.72 -5.79 -12.69
C ASN A 29 5.03 -6.91 -11.92
N GLU A 30 5.61 -8.10 -11.85
CA GLU A 30 5.08 -9.26 -11.11
C GLU A 30 4.93 -8.91 -9.63
N TRP A 31 6.00 -8.41 -9.01
CA TRP A 31 5.95 -8.02 -7.61
C TRP A 31 4.93 -6.90 -7.36
N GLN A 32 4.90 -5.88 -8.24
CA GLN A 32 3.97 -4.77 -8.10
C GLN A 32 2.50 -5.21 -8.27
N ILE A 33 2.22 -6.14 -9.19
CA ILE A 33 0.88 -6.70 -9.37
C ILE A 33 0.44 -7.40 -8.08
N ASP A 34 1.27 -8.30 -7.54
CA ASP A 34 0.96 -9.05 -6.33
C ASP A 34 0.82 -8.12 -5.12
N ALA A 35 1.79 -7.23 -4.92
CA ALA A 35 1.81 -6.30 -3.79
C ALA A 35 0.63 -5.32 -3.81
N TYR A 36 0.32 -4.74 -4.98
CA TYR A 36 -0.71 -3.70 -5.04
C TYR A 36 -2.12 -4.29 -5.06
N SER A 37 -2.34 -5.45 -5.72
CA SER A 37 -3.65 -6.10 -5.68
C SER A 37 -4.01 -6.59 -4.27
N SER A 38 -3.03 -6.97 -3.45
CA SER A 38 -3.25 -7.41 -2.07
C SER A 38 -3.62 -6.28 -1.09
N ALA A 39 -3.70 -5.03 -1.57
CA ALA A 39 -4.21 -3.90 -0.78
C ALA A 39 -5.71 -3.98 -0.46
N ALA A 40 -6.46 -4.83 -1.17
CA ALA A 40 -7.89 -5.06 -0.96
C ALA A 40 -8.20 -6.56 -0.82
N PRO A 41 -9.40 -6.93 -0.37
CA PRO A 41 -9.87 -8.32 -0.45
C PRO A 41 -9.77 -8.86 -1.89
N SER A 42 -9.49 -10.17 -2.03
CA SER A 42 -9.23 -10.81 -3.33
C SER A 42 -10.35 -10.59 -4.36
N PHE A 43 -11.62 -10.58 -3.93
CA PHE A 43 -12.75 -10.29 -4.81
C PHE A 43 -12.75 -8.86 -5.40
N ILE A 44 -11.87 -7.96 -4.90
CA ILE A 44 -11.58 -6.65 -5.46
C ILE A 44 -10.21 -6.67 -6.14
N GLY A 45 -9.16 -7.02 -5.38
CA GLY A 45 -7.78 -6.89 -5.83
C GLY A 45 -7.44 -7.72 -7.05
N ASP A 46 -7.96 -8.96 -7.13
CA ASP A 46 -7.67 -9.87 -8.25
C ASP A 46 -8.21 -9.37 -9.60
N PHE A 47 -9.25 -8.52 -9.57
CA PHE A 47 -9.93 -7.99 -10.76
C PHE A 47 -9.67 -6.48 -10.99
N ALA A 48 -8.88 -5.84 -10.14
CA ALA A 48 -8.58 -4.42 -10.24
C ALA A 48 -7.55 -4.12 -11.34
N THR A 49 -7.61 -2.91 -11.90
CA THR A 49 -6.51 -2.35 -12.70
C THR A 49 -5.32 -2.07 -11.79
N ILE A 50 -4.11 -2.45 -12.20
CA ILE A 50 -2.89 -2.15 -11.45
C ILE A 50 -2.07 -1.10 -12.20
N ILE A 51 -1.74 -0.02 -11.48
CA ILE A 51 -0.83 1.02 -11.96
C ILE A 51 0.54 0.79 -11.32
N GLY A 52 1.56 0.65 -12.14
CA GLY A 52 2.94 0.48 -11.70
C GLY A 52 3.56 1.78 -11.16
N GLY A 53 4.71 1.67 -10.53
CA GLY A 53 5.41 2.80 -9.92
C GLY A 53 5.86 3.90 -10.88
N ASN A 54 5.89 3.62 -12.19
CA ASN A 54 6.13 4.59 -13.27
C ASN A 54 4.83 5.24 -13.82
N GLY A 55 3.66 4.91 -13.25
CA GLY A 55 2.36 5.42 -13.68
C GLY A 55 1.73 4.67 -14.86
N GLU A 56 2.31 3.58 -15.33
CA GLU A 56 1.77 2.77 -16.43
C GLU A 56 0.78 1.70 -15.94
N VAL A 57 -0.20 1.34 -16.77
CA VAL A 57 -1.08 0.21 -16.51
C VAL A 57 -0.32 -1.09 -16.76
N ILE A 58 0.05 -1.80 -15.69
CA ILE A 58 0.77 -3.08 -15.77
C ILE A 58 -0.16 -4.29 -15.70
N ARG A 59 -1.40 -4.11 -15.26
CA ARG A 59 -2.51 -5.08 -15.39
C ARG A 59 -3.81 -4.33 -15.60
N LYS A 60 -4.54 -4.64 -16.68
CA LYS A 60 -5.88 -4.11 -16.92
C LYS A 60 -6.91 -4.92 -16.13
N GLY A 61 -7.73 -4.25 -15.34
CA GLY A 61 -8.81 -4.85 -14.56
C GLY A 61 -10.17 -4.79 -15.24
N SER A 62 -11.18 -5.37 -14.58
CA SER A 62 -12.55 -5.48 -15.11
C SER A 62 -13.64 -5.00 -14.13
N ASN A 63 -13.28 -4.67 -12.88
CA ASN A 63 -14.24 -4.36 -11.82
C ASN A 63 -14.37 -2.86 -11.48
N GLY A 64 -13.66 -1.98 -12.21
CA GLY A 64 -13.68 -0.54 -11.97
C GLY A 64 -12.82 -0.04 -10.83
N TRP A 65 -12.14 -0.94 -10.09
CA TRP A 65 -11.16 -0.59 -9.07
C TRP A 65 -9.77 -0.42 -9.66
N THR A 66 -8.98 0.45 -9.03
CA THR A 66 -7.57 0.68 -9.40
C THR A 66 -6.70 0.54 -8.15
N CYS A 67 -5.66 -0.32 -8.22
CA CYS A 67 -4.70 -0.48 -7.15
C CYS A 67 -3.31 0.02 -7.59
N GLN A 68 -2.65 0.73 -6.71
CA GLN A 68 -1.31 1.30 -6.94
C GLN A 68 -0.60 1.58 -5.62
N ALA A 69 0.69 1.93 -5.66
CA ALA A 69 1.35 2.47 -4.49
C ALA A 69 0.72 3.80 -4.07
N GLY A 70 0.40 3.93 -2.77
CA GLY A 70 -0.11 5.15 -2.14
C GLY A 70 0.99 5.98 -1.47
N ASN A 71 2.23 5.47 -1.39
CA ASN A 71 3.32 6.21 -0.78
C ASN A 71 3.63 7.49 -1.57
N PRO A 72 3.54 8.68 -0.96
CA PRO A 72 3.75 9.95 -1.65
C PRO A 72 5.22 10.24 -1.99
N ARG A 73 6.15 9.39 -1.53
CA ARG A 73 7.57 9.53 -1.86
C ARG A 73 7.86 9.01 -3.28
N PRO A 74 8.94 9.49 -3.95
CA PRO A 74 9.32 9.01 -5.29
C PRO A 74 9.52 7.49 -5.30
N PHE A 75 9.04 6.82 -6.36
CA PHE A 75 9.24 5.39 -6.57
C PHE A 75 10.75 5.05 -6.59
N PRO A 76 11.25 4.16 -5.72
CA PRO A 76 12.66 3.85 -5.64
C PRO A 76 13.15 3.07 -6.86
N LYS A 77 14.40 3.31 -7.29
CA LYS A 77 15.01 2.63 -8.46
C LYS A 77 14.92 1.09 -8.41
N ASN A 78 15.03 0.52 -7.20
CA ASN A 78 14.99 -0.93 -6.98
C ASN A 78 13.63 -1.42 -6.47
N GLY A 79 12.59 -0.59 -6.56
CA GLY A 79 11.29 -0.82 -5.94
C GLY A 79 11.26 -0.52 -4.44
N TRP A 80 10.09 -0.61 -3.84
CA TRP A 80 9.87 -0.44 -2.41
C TRP A 80 10.56 -1.57 -1.62
N LYS A 81 10.99 -1.30 -0.40
CA LYS A 81 11.61 -2.30 0.48
C LYS A 81 10.68 -3.50 0.72
N ASP A 82 9.41 -3.21 0.94
CA ASP A 82 8.35 -4.20 1.16
C ASP A 82 6.97 -3.62 0.79
N VAL A 83 5.94 -4.43 0.91
CA VAL A 83 4.57 -4.02 0.57
C VAL A 83 4.03 -2.95 1.51
N HIS A 84 4.44 -2.94 2.80
CA HIS A 84 4.02 -1.92 3.75
C HIS A 84 4.61 -0.55 3.37
N GLU A 85 5.91 -0.49 3.02
CA GLU A 85 6.51 0.76 2.55
C GLU A 85 5.88 1.26 1.24
N ALA A 86 5.44 0.38 0.36
CA ALA A 86 4.71 0.77 -0.84
C ALA A 86 3.37 1.45 -0.51
N MET A 87 2.79 1.20 0.66
CA MET A 87 1.48 1.72 1.09
C MET A 87 0.39 1.47 0.03
N PRO A 88 0.25 0.24 -0.53
CA PRO A 88 -0.62 0.05 -1.66
C PRO A 88 -2.08 0.32 -1.30
N ALA A 89 -2.77 0.99 -2.21
CA ALA A 89 -4.17 1.38 -2.08
C ALA A 89 -4.97 0.87 -3.28
N CYS A 90 -6.11 0.23 -3.02
CA CYS A 90 -7.11 -0.10 -4.03
C CYS A 90 -8.29 0.84 -3.88
N SER A 91 -8.53 1.65 -4.89
CA SER A 91 -9.47 2.77 -4.90
C SER A 91 -10.57 2.54 -5.92
N ASP A 92 -11.81 2.92 -5.59
CA ASP A 92 -12.85 3.10 -6.59
C ASP A 92 -12.59 4.38 -7.42
N LYS A 93 -13.46 4.66 -8.38
CA LYS A 93 -13.30 5.81 -9.28
C LYS A 93 -13.23 7.16 -8.53
N GLU A 94 -14.01 7.35 -7.48
CA GLU A 94 -14.06 8.61 -6.74
C GLU A 94 -12.85 8.75 -5.80
N ALA A 95 -12.44 7.66 -5.14
CA ALA A 95 -11.23 7.66 -4.33
C ALA A 95 -9.96 7.86 -5.16
N VAL A 96 -9.91 7.39 -6.42
CA VAL A 96 -8.82 7.75 -7.36
C VAL A 96 -8.76 9.26 -7.58
N LYS A 97 -9.91 9.92 -7.81
CA LYS A 97 -9.95 11.40 -7.96
C LYS A 97 -9.47 12.10 -6.68
N TRP A 98 -9.89 11.59 -5.52
CA TRP A 98 -9.45 12.13 -4.23
C TRP A 98 -7.94 12.02 -4.07
N MET A 99 -7.38 10.84 -4.28
CA MET A 99 -5.94 10.59 -4.15
C MET A 99 -5.11 11.46 -5.10
N MET A 100 -5.54 11.58 -6.37
CA MET A 100 -4.86 12.44 -7.35
C MET A 100 -4.90 13.91 -6.96
N ALA A 101 -6.02 14.37 -6.38
CA ALA A 101 -6.15 15.74 -5.87
C ALA A 101 -5.26 15.97 -4.64
N TYR A 102 -5.21 15.00 -3.71
CA TYR A 102 -4.35 15.02 -2.53
C TYR A 102 -2.87 15.14 -2.93
N MET A 103 -2.39 14.26 -3.81
CA MET A 103 -1.01 14.28 -4.33
C MET A 103 -0.66 15.59 -5.05
N ALA A 104 -1.65 16.24 -5.67
CA ALA A 104 -1.47 17.53 -6.34
C ALA A 104 -1.65 18.75 -5.41
N GLY A 105 -1.95 18.55 -4.12
CA GLY A 105 -2.25 19.62 -3.16
C GLY A 105 -3.51 20.41 -3.51
N LYS A 106 -4.50 19.78 -4.18
CA LYS A 106 -5.74 20.42 -4.66
C LYS A 106 -6.96 19.89 -3.93
N LYS A 107 -8.05 20.69 -3.96
CA LYS A 107 -9.35 20.24 -3.45
C LYS A 107 -9.88 19.11 -4.34
N PRO A 108 -10.25 17.95 -3.77
CA PRO A 108 -10.94 16.89 -4.52
C PRO A 108 -12.26 17.36 -5.12
N GLN A 109 -12.57 16.87 -6.33
CA GLN A 109 -13.85 17.11 -7.02
C GLN A 109 -14.51 15.76 -7.26
N LEU A 110 -15.37 15.35 -6.34
CA LEU A 110 -16.03 14.05 -6.34
C LEU A 110 -17.49 14.18 -6.78
N ASP A 111 -17.98 13.22 -7.57
CA ASP A 111 -19.39 13.12 -7.94
C ASP A 111 -20.21 12.40 -6.87
N ASN A 112 -19.57 11.44 -6.16
CA ASN A 112 -20.11 10.65 -5.05
C ASN A 112 -19.03 10.47 -3.99
N ASP A 113 -19.38 9.83 -2.87
CA ASP A 113 -18.39 9.34 -1.90
C ASP A 113 -17.49 8.27 -2.55
N GLY A 114 -16.22 8.25 -2.17
CA GLY A 114 -15.22 7.30 -2.66
C GLY A 114 -14.77 6.32 -1.58
N TRP A 115 -14.30 5.14 -1.99
CA TRP A 115 -13.83 4.09 -1.10
C TRP A 115 -12.42 3.63 -1.49
N MET A 116 -11.57 3.39 -0.47
CA MET A 116 -10.19 2.95 -0.67
C MET A 116 -9.80 1.92 0.39
N TRP A 117 -9.28 0.79 -0.05
CA TRP A 117 -8.67 -0.22 0.82
C TRP A 117 -7.17 -0.04 0.92
N MET A 118 -6.62 -0.19 2.13
CA MET A 118 -5.19 -0.24 2.41
C MET A 118 -4.88 -1.35 3.43
N LEU A 119 -4.95 -2.62 3.00
CA LEU A 119 -4.77 -3.78 3.90
C LEU A 119 -3.32 -3.97 4.38
N HIS A 120 -2.37 -3.25 3.80
CA HIS A 120 -0.98 -3.22 4.28
C HIS A 120 -0.66 -1.99 5.13
N GLY A 121 -1.64 -1.08 5.27
CA GLY A 121 -1.48 0.15 6.06
C GLY A 121 -0.53 1.15 5.42
N ASP A 122 -0.04 2.09 6.22
CA ASP A 122 0.90 3.13 5.82
C ASP A 122 2.06 3.26 6.82
N VAL A 123 3.15 3.89 6.36
CA VAL A 123 4.39 4.08 7.15
C VAL A 123 4.35 5.34 8.02
N GLY A 124 3.19 5.87 8.22
CA GLY A 124 2.89 6.95 9.15
C GLY A 124 2.68 8.31 8.51
N GLU A 125 1.72 9.03 9.11
CA GLU A 125 1.33 10.39 8.77
C GLU A 125 0.80 11.12 10.02
N ASP A 126 0.77 12.45 9.98
CA ASP A 126 0.13 13.25 11.03
C ASP A 126 -1.40 13.19 10.86
N ASN A 127 -2.13 12.75 11.86
CA ASN A 127 -3.58 12.63 11.82
C ASN A 127 -4.32 13.97 11.59
N LEU A 128 -3.71 15.09 11.98
CA LEU A 128 -4.34 16.41 11.88
C LEU A 128 -3.87 17.22 10.67
N LYS A 129 -2.66 16.93 10.15
CA LYS A 129 -2.00 17.73 9.11
C LYS A 129 -1.62 16.89 7.91
N ALA A 130 -2.31 17.09 6.81
CA ALA A 130 -1.99 16.45 5.55
C ALA A 130 -0.57 16.77 5.06
N GLY A 131 0.13 15.78 4.50
CA GLY A 131 1.45 15.93 3.91
C GLY A 131 2.62 15.99 4.89
N VAL A 132 2.41 15.76 6.19
CA VAL A 132 3.48 15.62 7.18
C VAL A 132 3.96 14.17 7.19
N LEU A 133 5.07 13.92 6.49
CA LEU A 133 5.58 12.57 6.20
C LEU A 133 6.73 12.13 7.13
N ASN A 134 7.01 12.86 8.19
CA ASN A 134 8.03 12.51 9.18
C ASN A 134 7.49 12.70 10.60
N LYS A 135 7.67 11.69 11.45
CA LYS A 135 7.21 11.70 12.85
C LYS A 135 7.72 12.90 13.66
N LYS A 136 8.97 13.32 13.42
CA LYS A 136 9.58 14.47 14.10
C LYS A 136 8.91 15.82 13.79
N ASP A 137 8.22 15.91 12.65
CA ASP A 137 7.57 17.14 12.16
C ASP A 137 6.06 17.12 12.49
N SER A 138 5.55 16.00 13.04
CA SER A 138 4.14 15.82 13.34
C SER A 138 3.71 16.58 14.58
N THR A 139 2.41 16.83 14.66
CA THR A 139 1.76 17.34 15.86
C THR A 139 1.98 16.34 17.02
N PRO A 140 2.39 16.78 18.22
CA PRO A 140 2.61 15.89 19.35
C PRO A 140 1.41 14.97 19.62
N GLY A 141 1.65 13.64 19.63
CA GLY A 141 0.64 12.62 19.85
C GLY A 141 -0.29 12.34 18.66
N GLN A 142 -0.02 12.93 17.48
CA GLN A 142 -0.88 12.79 16.32
C GLN A 142 -0.26 11.96 15.17
N TRP A 143 0.92 11.43 15.35
CA TRP A 143 1.52 10.49 14.41
C TRP A 143 0.86 9.13 14.52
N ILE A 144 0.41 8.58 13.39
CA ILE A 144 -0.13 7.21 13.31
C ILE A 144 0.51 6.44 12.15
N GLU A 145 1.06 5.28 12.45
CA GLU A 145 1.48 4.25 11.49
C GLU A 145 0.35 3.23 11.41
N SER A 146 -0.64 3.51 10.57
CA SER A 146 -1.85 2.70 10.50
C SER A 146 -1.59 1.33 9.87
N GLY A 147 -2.19 0.30 10.45
CA GLY A 147 -2.26 -1.03 9.87
C GLY A 147 -3.42 -1.14 8.88
N PRO A 148 -3.94 -2.38 8.64
CA PRO A 148 -5.03 -2.61 7.71
C PRO A 148 -6.27 -1.76 7.98
N HIS A 149 -6.77 -1.08 6.95
CA HIS A 149 -7.97 -0.24 7.06
C HIS A 149 -8.71 -0.08 5.73
N LEU A 150 -9.96 0.38 5.85
CA LEU A 150 -10.77 0.91 4.76
C LEU A 150 -10.95 2.41 4.99
N MET A 151 -11.00 3.19 3.93
CA MET A 151 -11.25 4.63 3.98
C MET A 151 -12.51 5.02 3.23
N LEU A 152 -13.23 6.01 3.75
CA LEU A 152 -14.33 6.71 3.07
C LEU A 152 -13.91 8.16 2.81
N MET A 153 -13.83 8.55 1.55
CA MET A 153 -13.63 9.91 1.09
C MET A 153 -14.98 10.52 0.78
N PRO A 154 -15.52 11.37 1.64
CA PRO A 154 -16.84 11.96 1.39
C PRO A 154 -16.78 12.97 0.24
N LYS A 155 -17.83 13.03 -0.56
CA LYS A 155 -18.04 14.08 -1.57
C LYS A 155 -18.00 15.48 -0.95
N ASP A 156 -18.60 15.61 0.23
CA ASP A 156 -18.55 16.83 1.04
C ASP A 156 -17.78 16.53 2.34
N PRO A 157 -16.52 16.95 2.46
CA PRO A 157 -15.72 16.70 3.66
C PRO A 157 -16.28 17.40 4.92
N SER A 158 -17.10 18.43 4.81
CA SER A 158 -17.72 19.10 5.95
C SER A 158 -18.76 18.22 6.67
N SER A 159 -19.26 17.18 6.00
CA SER A 159 -20.13 16.18 6.63
C SER A 159 -19.45 15.43 7.80
N LEU A 160 -18.13 15.47 7.87
CA LEU A 160 -17.31 14.82 8.91
C LEU A 160 -16.94 15.74 10.09
N ASP A 161 -17.33 17.01 10.07
CA ASP A 161 -16.87 18.03 11.05
C ASP A 161 -17.18 17.70 12.52
N ASN A 162 -18.21 16.89 12.76
CA ASN A 162 -18.64 16.47 14.09
C ASN A 162 -18.19 15.02 14.45
N MET A 163 -17.47 14.34 13.58
CA MET A 163 -16.95 13.02 13.88
C MET A 163 -15.67 13.10 14.73
N ASN A 164 -15.45 12.05 15.51
CA ASN A 164 -14.25 11.92 16.33
C ASN A 164 -13.00 11.75 15.46
N ALA A 165 -11.87 12.37 15.86
CA ALA A 165 -10.56 12.24 15.23
C ALA A 165 -9.56 11.41 16.08
N ASP A 166 -10.03 10.77 17.17
CA ASP A 166 -9.19 9.95 18.03
C ASP A 166 -9.01 8.54 17.44
N PHE A 167 -7.81 8.24 16.96
CA PHE A 167 -7.45 6.94 16.40
C PHE A 167 -7.15 5.86 17.45
N SER A 168 -7.11 6.22 18.75
CA SER A 168 -6.72 5.30 19.83
C SER A 168 -7.89 4.55 20.49
N ASN A 169 -9.13 4.82 20.06
CA ASN A 169 -10.32 4.22 20.67
C ASN A 169 -10.88 2.99 19.93
N GLY A 170 -10.31 2.60 18.80
CA GLY A 170 -10.73 1.45 17.99
C GLY A 170 -11.95 1.68 17.09
N ALA A 171 -12.64 2.80 17.23
CA ALA A 171 -13.76 3.17 16.36
C ALA A 171 -13.28 3.80 15.04
N PRO A 172 -14.12 3.88 14.01
CA PRO A 172 -13.85 4.75 12.87
C PRO A 172 -13.63 6.20 13.31
N TYR A 173 -12.64 6.86 12.72
CA TYR A 173 -12.26 8.22 13.07
C TYR A 173 -11.94 9.06 11.84
N VAL A 174 -11.90 10.39 11.98
CA VAL A 174 -11.58 11.31 10.89
C VAL A 174 -10.09 11.63 10.89
N MET A 175 -9.44 11.41 9.77
CA MET A 175 -8.11 11.91 9.48
C MET A 175 -8.21 13.24 8.72
N PHE A 176 -7.31 14.19 9.02
CA PHE A 176 -7.31 15.58 8.51
C PHE A 176 -8.63 16.34 8.78
N PRO A 177 -9.14 16.32 10.03
CA PRO A 177 -10.43 16.92 10.35
C PRO A 177 -10.47 18.40 9.94
N LYS A 178 -11.63 18.86 9.47
CA LYS A 178 -11.90 20.25 9.03
C LYS A 178 -11.01 20.73 7.88
N THR A 179 -10.46 19.82 7.09
CA THR A 179 -9.71 20.14 5.86
C THR A 179 -10.46 19.67 4.63
N ILE A 180 -10.01 20.12 3.46
CA ILE A 180 -10.56 19.67 2.17
C ILE A 180 -10.22 18.19 1.88
N TRP A 181 -9.33 17.56 2.65
CA TRP A 181 -8.94 16.17 2.55
C TRP A 181 -9.46 15.30 3.71
N ALA A 182 -10.36 15.83 4.55
CA ALA A 182 -10.96 15.04 5.62
C ALA A 182 -11.59 13.76 5.06
N HIS A 183 -11.28 12.64 5.69
CA HIS A 183 -11.78 11.32 5.32
C HIS A 183 -11.93 10.44 6.55
N VAL A 184 -12.73 9.39 6.45
CA VAL A 184 -12.93 8.44 7.54
C VAL A 184 -11.96 7.29 7.42
N MET A 185 -11.21 7.02 8.47
CA MET A 185 -10.41 5.83 8.68
C MET A 185 -11.26 4.77 9.39
N ILE A 186 -11.36 3.58 8.83
CA ILE A 186 -12.14 2.46 9.36
C ILE A 186 -11.16 1.32 9.68
N PRO A 187 -10.69 1.22 10.94
CA PRO A 187 -9.78 0.16 11.37
C PRO A 187 -10.37 -1.22 11.10
N VAL A 188 -9.55 -2.13 10.56
CA VAL A 188 -9.90 -3.55 10.47
C VAL A 188 -8.90 -4.39 11.27
N ASN A 189 -9.07 -5.71 11.31
CA ASN A 189 -8.22 -6.59 12.09
C ASN A 189 -6.71 -6.34 11.82
N GLY A 190 -5.94 -6.12 12.87
CA GLY A 190 -4.50 -5.82 12.80
C GLY A 190 -4.17 -4.33 12.62
N TYR A 191 -5.12 -3.42 12.78
CA TYR A 191 -4.93 -1.98 12.58
C TYR A 191 -3.73 -1.42 13.38
N TYR A 192 -3.55 -1.82 14.63
CA TYR A 192 -2.48 -1.34 15.51
C TYR A 192 -1.17 -2.15 15.43
N LYS A 193 -1.01 -3.01 14.41
CA LYS A 193 0.18 -3.90 14.34
C LYS A 193 1.52 -3.17 14.24
N TYR A 194 1.52 -1.95 13.69
CA TYR A 194 2.73 -1.13 13.54
C TYR A 194 2.93 -0.11 14.67
N GLN A 195 1.85 0.26 15.36
CA GLN A 195 1.85 1.24 16.46
C GLN A 195 1.01 0.72 17.64
N LYS A 196 1.49 -0.33 18.29
CA LYS A 196 0.77 -1.05 19.37
C LYS A 196 0.43 -0.19 20.58
N GLU A 197 1.23 0.83 20.85
CA GLU A 197 0.99 1.79 21.94
C GLU A 197 -0.29 2.62 21.76
N SER A 198 -0.83 2.68 20.55
CA SER A 198 -2.10 3.35 20.26
C SER A 198 -3.31 2.42 20.33
N GLU A 199 -3.12 1.11 20.55
CA GLU A 199 -4.22 0.15 20.69
C GLU A 199 -5.03 0.45 21.94
N PRO A 200 -6.38 0.44 21.87
CA PRO A 200 -7.23 0.63 23.03
C PRO A 200 -6.87 -0.33 24.18
N ILE A 201 -6.71 0.22 25.36
CA ILE A 201 -6.46 -0.58 26.57
C ILE A 201 -7.75 -1.36 26.89
N LYS A 202 -7.61 -2.68 27.06
CA LYS A 202 -8.70 -3.58 27.44
C LYS A 202 -8.99 -3.50 28.93
#